data_b905f6d292ad88809504e5c1198cfd43
#
_entry.id   b905f6d292ad88809504e5c1198cfd43
#
_cell.length_a   1.000
_cell.length_b   1.000
_cell.length_c   1.000
_cell.angle_alpha   90.00
_cell.angle_beta   90.00
_cell.angle_gamma   90.00
#
_symmetry.space_group_name_H-M   'P 1'
#
loop_
_entity.id
_entity.type
_entity.pdbx_description
1 polymer ?
#
loop_
_entity_poly.entity_id
_entity_poly.type
_entity_poly.pdbx_seq_one_letter_code
_entity_poly.pdbx_strand_id
1 'polypeptide(L)'
;MPLKDPIKRKEYHKKYRLNNLEKVKKMTKIWIENNREKFNKLVNKSYHKNKKKIIKKNMEYERKRLQTDMNWVLKKRLRNRLRQALKGISKSKSTMELLGVPHMDFLKTYLECKFKEGMTWENRHLWHIDHVIPCSSFDLTKPEEQAKCFHYTNLQPLWASENLSKGNRIS
;
A
#
# COMPACT_ATOMS: atom_id res chain seq x y z
N MET A 1 10.27 41.76 -23.81
CA MET A 1 9.47 41.35 -24.97
C MET A 1 9.10 39.86 -24.87
N PRO A 2 7.84 39.50 -25.06
CA PRO A 2 7.50 38.06 -25.09
C PRO A 2 8.14 37.44 -26.34
N LEU A 3 8.88 36.34 -26.12
CA LEU A 3 9.48 35.55 -27.20
C LEU A 3 8.35 35.09 -28.16
N LYS A 4 8.36 35.55 -29.40
CA LYS A 4 7.36 35.19 -30.40
C LYS A 4 7.43 33.72 -30.81
N ASP A 5 8.64 33.13 -30.79
CA ASP A 5 8.88 31.71 -31.07
C ASP A 5 8.38 30.82 -29.93
N PRO A 6 7.41 29.90 -30.18
CA PRO A 6 6.87 29.01 -29.16
C PRO A 6 7.90 28.08 -28.54
N ILE A 7 8.91 27.62 -29.30
CA ILE A 7 9.96 26.72 -28.85
C ILE A 7 10.89 27.45 -27.88
N LYS A 8 11.42 28.62 -28.29
CA LYS A 8 12.29 29.45 -27.42
C LYS A 8 11.56 29.88 -26.14
N ARG A 9 10.26 30.19 -26.23
CA ARG A 9 9.43 30.50 -25.06
C ARG A 9 9.33 29.34 -24.09
N LYS A 10 9.15 28.10 -24.59
CA LYS A 10 9.08 26.89 -23.78
C LYS A 10 10.40 26.61 -23.07
N GLU A 11 11.52 26.76 -23.76
CA GLU A 11 12.88 26.60 -23.19
C GLU A 11 13.16 27.67 -22.12
N TYR A 12 12.84 28.93 -22.39
CA TYR A 12 12.96 30.01 -21.40
C TYR A 12 12.19 29.68 -20.11
N HIS A 13 10.90 29.27 -20.21
CA HIS A 13 10.11 28.92 -19.06
C HIS A 13 10.64 27.68 -18.32
N LYS A 14 11.21 26.71 -19.02
CA LYS A 14 11.88 25.57 -18.42
C LYS A 14 13.11 26.01 -17.60
N LYS A 15 13.96 26.82 -18.18
CA LYS A 15 15.17 27.39 -17.52
C LYS A 15 14.79 28.25 -16.32
N TYR A 16 13.80 29.15 -16.48
CA TYR A 16 13.30 29.97 -15.38
C TYR A 16 12.81 29.14 -14.19
N ARG A 17 12.02 28.08 -14.44
CA ARG A 17 11.51 27.20 -13.39
C ARG A 17 12.63 26.47 -12.65
N LEU A 18 13.66 26.02 -13.36
CA LEU A 18 14.83 25.35 -12.75
C LEU A 18 15.59 26.32 -11.83
N ASN A 19 15.83 27.54 -12.30
CA ASN A 19 16.59 28.53 -11.54
C ASN A 19 15.79 29.15 -10.38
N ASN A 20 14.45 29.05 -10.39
CA ASN A 20 13.57 29.64 -9.39
C ASN A 20 12.66 28.60 -8.73
N LEU A 21 13.13 27.37 -8.58
CA LEU A 21 12.30 26.21 -8.16
C LEU A 21 11.55 26.49 -6.84
N GLU A 22 12.23 26.97 -5.82
CA GLU A 22 11.62 27.22 -4.51
C GLU A 22 10.59 28.35 -4.54
N LYS A 23 10.90 29.42 -5.27
CA LYS A 23 9.96 30.52 -5.48
C LYS A 23 8.70 30.07 -6.19
N VAL A 24 8.85 29.27 -7.26
CA VAL A 24 7.72 28.72 -8.03
C VAL A 24 6.89 27.78 -7.17
N LYS A 25 7.51 26.88 -6.38
CA LYS A 25 6.80 26.00 -5.45
C LYS A 25 5.97 26.80 -4.42
N LYS A 26 6.57 27.82 -3.80
CA LYS A 26 5.90 28.68 -2.82
C LYS A 26 4.69 29.38 -3.43
N MET A 27 4.85 30.01 -4.60
CA MET A 27 3.76 30.68 -5.30
C MET A 27 2.65 29.72 -5.72
N THR A 28 3.01 28.52 -6.21
CA THR A 28 2.04 27.49 -6.56
C THR A 28 1.24 27.01 -5.34
N LYS A 29 1.89 26.83 -4.19
CA LYS A 29 1.22 26.46 -2.94
C LYS A 29 0.20 27.51 -2.52
N ILE A 30 0.61 28.76 -2.47
CA ILE A 30 -0.29 29.89 -2.14
C ILE A 30 -1.48 29.97 -3.12
N TRP A 31 -1.21 29.79 -4.42
CA TRP A 31 -2.29 29.81 -5.41
C TRP A 31 -3.29 28.65 -5.19
N ILE A 32 -2.82 27.45 -4.89
CA ILE A 32 -3.67 26.27 -4.60
C ILE A 32 -4.50 26.51 -3.33
N GLU A 33 -3.91 27.06 -2.28
CA GLU A 33 -4.62 27.38 -1.03
C GLU A 33 -5.76 28.37 -1.29
N ASN A 34 -5.50 29.43 -2.06
CA ASN A 34 -6.50 30.46 -2.39
C ASN A 34 -7.53 30.02 -3.44
N ASN A 35 -7.25 28.95 -4.20
CA ASN A 35 -8.11 28.49 -5.32
C ASN A 35 -8.42 26.99 -5.21
N ARG A 36 -8.58 26.45 -4.00
CA ARG A 36 -8.74 25.01 -3.75
C ARG A 36 -9.82 24.35 -4.59
N GLU A 37 -11.00 24.95 -4.66
CA GLU A 37 -12.12 24.39 -5.43
C GLU A 37 -11.81 24.33 -6.94
N LYS A 38 -11.29 25.44 -7.50
CA LYS A 38 -10.90 25.51 -8.91
C LYS A 38 -9.80 24.50 -9.23
N PHE A 39 -8.81 24.36 -8.34
CA PHE A 39 -7.75 23.36 -8.48
C PHE A 39 -8.30 21.94 -8.49
N ASN A 40 -9.19 21.59 -7.54
CA ASN A 40 -9.83 20.28 -7.49
C ASN A 40 -10.64 19.96 -8.75
N LYS A 41 -11.39 20.93 -9.28
CA LYS A 41 -12.11 20.77 -10.56
C LYS A 41 -11.15 20.49 -11.73
N LEU A 42 -10.01 21.18 -11.80
CA LEU A 42 -9.00 20.97 -12.85
C LEU A 42 -8.33 19.59 -12.73
N VAL A 43 -7.96 19.19 -11.51
CA VAL A 43 -7.37 17.87 -11.23
C VAL A 43 -8.35 16.76 -11.61
N ASN A 44 -9.61 16.85 -11.19
CA ASN A 44 -10.64 15.87 -11.52
C ASN A 44 -10.86 15.78 -13.04
N LYS A 45 -10.96 16.90 -13.73
CA LYS A 45 -11.09 16.94 -15.20
C LYS A 45 -9.90 16.25 -15.88
N SER A 46 -8.67 16.56 -15.44
CA SER A 46 -7.44 15.92 -15.95
C SER A 46 -7.41 14.42 -15.65
N TYR A 47 -7.81 14.02 -14.44
CA TYR A 47 -7.89 12.59 -14.07
C TYR A 47 -8.87 11.84 -14.97
N HIS A 48 -10.10 12.34 -15.15
CA HIS A 48 -11.10 11.69 -16.00
C HIS A 48 -10.63 11.57 -17.45
N LYS A 49 -10.02 12.62 -18.00
CA LYS A 49 -9.42 12.59 -19.36
C LYS A 49 -8.35 11.50 -19.51
N ASN A 50 -7.52 11.30 -18.47
CA ASN A 50 -6.37 10.40 -18.52
C ASN A 50 -6.61 9.06 -17.81
N LYS A 51 -7.81 8.80 -17.29
CA LYS A 51 -8.13 7.65 -16.42
C LYS A 51 -7.64 6.31 -16.97
N LYS A 52 -7.93 6.01 -18.24
CA LYS A 52 -7.51 4.74 -18.87
C LYS A 52 -5.99 4.60 -18.89
N LYS A 53 -5.26 5.67 -19.24
CA LYS A 53 -3.78 5.68 -19.27
C LYS A 53 -3.18 5.50 -17.87
N ILE A 54 -3.76 6.17 -16.87
CA ILE A 54 -3.32 6.07 -15.46
C ILE A 54 -3.53 4.64 -14.96
N ILE A 55 -4.72 4.05 -15.19
CA ILE A 55 -5.03 2.66 -14.79
C ILE A 55 -4.04 1.70 -15.43
N LYS A 56 -3.82 1.79 -16.75
CA LYS A 56 -2.87 0.92 -17.47
C LYS A 56 -1.46 1.03 -16.86
N LYS A 57 -0.96 2.25 -16.65
CA LYS A 57 0.35 2.48 -16.03
C LYS A 57 0.45 1.89 -14.62
N ASN A 58 -0.60 2.04 -13.81
CA ASN A 58 -0.63 1.49 -12.45
C ASN A 58 -0.64 -0.05 -12.47
N MET A 59 -1.40 -0.67 -13.38
CA MET A 59 -1.41 -2.13 -13.54
C MET A 59 -0.04 -2.68 -13.97
N GLU A 60 0.64 -2.00 -14.91
CA GLU A 60 2.00 -2.36 -15.33
C GLU A 60 3.00 -2.24 -14.17
N TYR A 61 2.93 -1.14 -13.42
CA TYR A 61 3.75 -0.94 -12.22
C TYR A 61 3.51 -2.02 -11.16
N GLU A 62 2.24 -2.34 -10.87
CA GLU A 62 1.90 -3.42 -9.92
C GLU A 62 2.38 -4.78 -10.41
N ARG A 63 2.19 -5.09 -11.70
CA ARG A 63 2.67 -6.36 -12.28
C ARG A 63 4.17 -6.51 -12.10
N LYS A 64 4.94 -5.46 -12.40
CA LYS A 64 6.39 -5.46 -12.19
C LYS A 64 6.74 -5.71 -10.73
N ARG A 65 6.12 -5.01 -9.80
CA ARG A 65 6.41 -5.16 -8.36
C ARG A 65 6.01 -6.52 -7.80
N LEU A 66 4.95 -7.14 -8.32
CA LEU A 66 4.55 -8.51 -7.95
C LEU A 66 5.65 -9.55 -8.24
N GLN A 67 6.49 -9.29 -9.24
CA GLN A 67 7.58 -10.18 -9.64
C GLN A 67 8.91 -9.85 -8.95
N THR A 68 9.15 -8.58 -8.62
CA THR A 68 10.48 -8.09 -8.21
C THR A 68 10.59 -7.69 -6.74
N ASP A 69 9.46 -7.47 -6.03
CA ASP A 69 9.45 -6.89 -4.68
C ASP A 69 8.58 -7.71 -3.73
N MET A 70 9.16 -8.74 -3.13
CA MET A 70 8.45 -9.62 -2.19
C MET A 70 7.92 -8.88 -0.97
N ASN A 71 8.67 -7.91 -0.43
CA ASN A 71 8.24 -7.12 0.72
C ASN A 71 6.98 -6.30 0.41
N TRP A 72 6.92 -5.74 -0.79
CA TRP A 72 5.71 -5.03 -1.25
C TRP A 72 4.51 -5.98 -1.40
N VAL A 73 4.74 -7.18 -1.96
CA VAL A 73 3.71 -8.23 -2.10
C VAL A 73 3.15 -8.61 -0.74
N LEU A 74 4.03 -8.90 0.20
CA LEU A 74 3.67 -9.30 1.57
C LEU A 74 2.89 -8.18 2.27
N LYS A 75 3.39 -6.95 2.24
CA LYS A 75 2.71 -5.78 2.81
C LYS A 75 1.32 -5.54 2.19
N LYS A 76 1.20 -5.69 0.87
CA LYS A 76 -0.08 -5.53 0.16
C LYS A 76 -1.09 -6.60 0.59
N ARG A 77 -0.67 -7.87 0.67
CA ARG A 77 -1.52 -8.99 1.13
C ARG A 77 -2.01 -8.78 2.56
N LEU A 78 -1.12 -8.45 3.49
CA LEU A 78 -1.49 -8.20 4.88
C LEU A 78 -2.44 -7.02 5.02
N ARG A 79 -2.17 -5.89 4.34
CA ARG A 79 -3.09 -4.75 4.33
C ARG A 79 -4.49 -5.14 3.85
N ASN A 80 -4.60 -5.94 2.82
CA ASN A 80 -5.89 -6.40 2.31
C ASN A 80 -6.60 -7.32 3.32
N ARG A 81 -5.87 -8.24 3.97
CA ARG A 81 -6.45 -9.11 5.01
C ARG A 81 -6.96 -8.30 6.21
N LEU A 82 -6.17 -7.34 6.71
CA LEU A 82 -6.61 -6.45 7.78
C LEU A 82 -7.91 -5.73 7.39
N ARG A 83 -7.98 -5.18 6.17
CA ARG A 83 -9.17 -4.49 5.69
C ARG A 83 -10.39 -5.41 5.62
N GLN A 84 -10.21 -6.65 5.19
CA GLN A 84 -11.30 -7.65 5.13
C GLN A 84 -11.73 -8.09 6.54
N ALA A 85 -10.79 -8.34 7.44
CA ALA A 85 -11.09 -8.73 8.82
C ALA A 85 -11.86 -7.64 9.57
N LEU A 86 -11.49 -6.38 9.37
CA LEU A 86 -12.15 -5.23 10.01
C LEU A 86 -13.56 -4.95 9.47
N LYS A 87 -13.90 -5.37 8.23
CA LYS A 87 -15.27 -5.25 7.65
C LYS A 87 -15.93 -3.89 7.87
N GLY A 88 -15.20 -2.80 7.63
CA GLY A 88 -15.71 -1.43 7.83
C GLY A 88 -15.41 -0.81 9.19
N ILE A 89 -14.91 -1.56 10.16
CA ILE A 89 -14.38 -1.00 11.40
C ILE A 89 -13.11 -0.19 11.09
N SER A 90 -12.96 0.95 11.71
CA SER A 90 -11.78 1.80 11.52
C SER A 90 -10.54 1.13 12.07
N LYS A 91 -9.48 1.13 11.28
CA LYS A 91 -8.18 0.63 11.69
C LYS A 91 -7.53 1.59 12.70
N SER A 92 -7.17 1.10 13.88
CA SER A 92 -6.66 1.91 14.99
C SER A 92 -5.26 2.49 14.73
N LYS A 93 -4.39 1.76 14.01
CA LYS A 93 -3.00 2.15 13.73
C LYS A 93 -2.60 1.78 12.30
N SER A 94 -1.40 2.17 11.85
CA SER A 94 -0.88 1.72 10.55
C SER A 94 -0.73 0.20 10.51
N THR A 95 -0.63 -0.38 9.30
CA THR A 95 -0.45 -1.84 9.17
C THR A 95 0.83 -2.33 9.84
N MET A 96 1.92 -1.56 9.78
CA MET A 96 3.20 -1.94 10.38
C MET A 96 3.13 -1.92 11.91
N GLU A 97 2.47 -0.93 12.48
CA GLU A 97 2.28 -0.80 13.93
C GLU A 97 1.37 -1.90 14.47
N LEU A 98 0.28 -2.27 13.77
CA LEU A 98 -0.58 -3.38 14.16
C LEU A 98 0.15 -4.73 14.09
N LEU A 99 1.02 -4.89 13.09
CA LEU A 99 1.87 -6.08 13.00
C LEU A 99 2.96 -6.13 14.08
N GLY A 100 3.29 -4.99 14.70
CA GLY A 100 4.37 -4.90 15.69
C GLY A 100 5.76 -5.18 15.11
N VAL A 101 5.98 -4.88 13.82
CA VAL A 101 7.25 -5.16 13.13
C VAL A 101 7.96 -3.87 12.69
N PRO A 102 9.30 -3.80 12.83
CA PRO A 102 10.06 -2.62 12.43
C PRO A 102 10.11 -2.45 10.89
N HIS A 103 10.21 -3.54 10.15
CA HIS A 103 10.25 -3.58 8.69
C HIS A 103 9.77 -4.92 8.15
N MET A 104 9.47 -4.99 6.86
CA MET A 104 8.86 -6.20 6.25
C MET A 104 9.84 -7.39 6.17
N ASP A 105 11.15 -7.13 6.09
CA ASP A 105 12.15 -8.22 6.10
C ASP A 105 12.14 -8.99 7.41
N PHE A 106 11.95 -8.32 8.55
CA PHE A 106 11.77 -8.99 9.84
C PHE A 106 10.60 -10.00 9.79
N LEU A 107 9.44 -9.55 9.29
CA LEU A 107 8.28 -10.42 9.19
C LEU A 107 8.51 -11.56 8.18
N LYS A 108 9.21 -11.28 7.09
CA LYS A 108 9.56 -12.28 6.09
C LYS A 108 10.41 -13.40 6.72
N THR A 109 11.49 -13.04 7.41
CA THR A 109 12.35 -13.99 8.13
C THR A 109 11.58 -14.76 9.21
N TYR A 110 10.74 -14.08 9.99
CA TYR A 110 9.89 -14.73 10.99
C TYR A 110 8.97 -15.80 10.39
N LEU A 111 8.36 -15.52 9.24
CA LEU A 111 7.51 -16.50 8.55
C LEU A 111 8.34 -17.64 7.95
N GLU A 112 9.53 -17.36 7.40
CA GLU A 112 10.46 -18.37 6.88
C GLU A 112 10.87 -19.38 7.95
N CYS A 113 11.14 -18.92 9.18
CA CYS A 113 11.44 -19.80 10.32
C CYS A 113 10.28 -20.75 10.70
N LYS A 114 9.06 -20.45 10.23
CA LYS A 114 7.85 -21.25 10.45
C LYS A 114 7.39 -22.03 9.22
N PHE A 115 8.14 -21.98 8.13
CA PHE A 115 7.80 -22.73 6.94
C PHE A 115 7.84 -24.24 7.22
N LYS A 116 6.81 -24.93 6.75
CA LYS A 116 6.80 -26.39 6.71
C LYS A 116 7.60 -26.87 5.50
N GLU A 117 7.96 -28.13 5.53
CA GLU A 117 8.67 -28.77 4.43
C GLU A 117 8.00 -28.48 3.08
N GLY A 118 8.80 -28.07 2.11
CA GLY A 118 8.35 -27.70 0.76
C GLY A 118 7.75 -26.30 0.62
N MET A 119 7.55 -25.52 1.70
CA MET A 119 7.09 -24.13 1.59
C MET A 119 8.22 -23.21 1.14
N THR A 120 7.94 -22.38 0.15
CA THR A 120 8.84 -21.32 -0.33
C THR A 120 8.05 -20.07 -0.73
N TRP A 121 8.75 -18.95 -0.98
CA TRP A 121 8.07 -17.74 -1.50
C TRP A 121 7.63 -17.88 -2.94
N GLU A 122 8.29 -18.73 -3.72
CA GLU A 122 7.96 -19.02 -5.11
C GLU A 122 6.60 -19.72 -5.21
N ASN A 123 6.34 -20.68 -4.30
CA ASN A 123 5.09 -21.42 -4.24
C ASN A 123 4.06 -20.82 -3.28
N ARG A 124 4.18 -19.52 -2.95
CA ARG A 124 3.29 -18.78 -2.05
C ARG A 124 1.81 -18.76 -2.43
N HIS A 125 1.45 -19.29 -3.57
CA HIS A 125 0.06 -19.48 -4.00
C HIS A 125 -0.56 -20.77 -3.43
N LEU A 126 0.26 -21.69 -2.93
CA LEU A 126 -0.14 -22.96 -2.33
C LEU A 126 -0.33 -22.88 -0.82
N TRP A 127 0.08 -21.77 -0.18
CA TRP A 127 -0.03 -21.59 1.26
C TRP A 127 -0.54 -20.19 1.62
N HIS A 128 -1.08 -20.06 2.81
CA HIS A 128 -1.64 -18.83 3.34
C HIS A 128 -0.89 -18.37 4.60
N ILE A 129 -0.83 -17.05 4.82
CA ILE A 129 -0.49 -16.51 6.13
C ILE A 129 -1.80 -16.51 6.93
N ASP A 130 -1.87 -17.29 7.97
CA ASP A 130 -3.05 -17.44 8.81
C ASP A 130 -2.82 -16.88 10.22
N HIS A 131 -3.90 -16.72 11.00
CA HIS A 131 -3.83 -16.34 12.40
C HIS A 131 -3.87 -17.60 13.27
N VAL A 132 -2.93 -17.73 14.22
CA VAL A 132 -2.94 -18.82 15.22
C VAL A 132 -4.26 -18.80 15.98
N ILE A 133 -4.57 -17.65 16.60
CA ILE A 133 -5.88 -17.35 17.18
C ILE A 133 -6.70 -16.60 16.11
N PRO A 134 -7.84 -17.15 15.67
CA PRO A 134 -8.61 -16.58 14.57
C PRO A 134 -9.17 -15.19 14.90
N CYS A 135 -9.33 -14.34 13.86
CA CYS A 135 -9.85 -12.97 14.04
C CYS A 135 -11.24 -12.93 14.71
N SER A 136 -12.03 -13.97 14.58
CA SER A 136 -13.35 -14.10 15.22
C SER A 136 -13.30 -14.19 16.74
N SER A 137 -12.13 -14.51 17.33
CA SER A 137 -11.91 -14.58 18.78
C SER A 137 -11.60 -13.22 19.41
N PHE A 138 -11.51 -12.15 18.62
CA PHE A 138 -11.16 -10.80 19.09
C PHE A 138 -12.30 -9.81 18.85
N ASP A 139 -12.50 -8.90 19.79
CA ASP A 139 -13.36 -7.74 19.60
C ASP A 139 -12.61 -6.65 18.83
N LEU A 140 -12.69 -6.72 17.51
CA LEU A 140 -11.96 -5.81 16.61
C LEU A 140 -12.47 -4.34 16.65
N THR A 141 -13.51 -4.03 17.43
CA THR A 141 -13.92 -2.64 17.68
C THR A 141 -12.92 -1.94 18.63
N LYS A 142 -12.17 -2.72 19.42
CA LYS A 142 -11.21 -2.23 20.42
C LYS A 142 -9.78 -2.18 19.83
N PRO A 143 -9.09 -1.04 19.95
CA PRO A 143 -7.72 -0.87 19.42
C PRO A 143 -6.71 -1.89 19.97
N GLU A 144 -6.79 -2.25 21.25
CA GLU A 144 -5.94 -3.23 21.91
C GLU A 144 -6.15 -4.64 21.37
N GLU A 145 -7.40 -5.02 21.07
CA GLU A 145 -7.72 -6.31 20.49
C GLU A 145 -7.29 -6.40 19.02
N GLN A 146 -7.39 -5.27 18.26
CA GLN A 146 -6.79 -5.19 16.92
C GLN A 146 -5.27 -5.41 16.99
N ALA A 147 -4.58 -4.80 17.96
CA ALA A 147 -3.13 -4.96 18.12
C ALA A 147 -2.75 -6.41 18.42
N LYS A 148 -3.47 -7.11 19.30
CA LYS A 148 -3.25 -8.54 19.62
C LYS A 148 -3.54 -9.44 18.41
N CYS A 149 -4.70 -9.24 17.77
CA CYS A 149 -5.14 -10.04 16.63
C CYS A 149 -4.14 -10.00 15.47
N PHE A 150 -3.69 -8.81 15.09
CA PHE A 150 -2.85 -8.61 13.92
C PHE A 150 -1.35 -8.63 14.20
N HIS A 151 -0.92 -8.80 15.46
CA HIS A 151 0.50 -8.89 15.82
C HIS A 151 1.19 -10.04 15.09
N TYR A 152 2.45 -9.86 14.69
CA TYR A 152 3.18 -10.86 13.92
C TYR A 152 3.29 -12.23 14.63
N THR A 153 3.30 -12.25 15.97
CA THR A 153 3.34 -13.50 16.74
C THR A 153 2.09 -14.35 16.59
N ASN A 154 0.96 -13.71 16.25
CA ASN A 154 -0.31 -14.40 15.94
C ASN A 154 -0.38 -14.84 14.46
N LEU A 155 0.70 -14.72 13.68
CA LEU A 155 0.73 -15.13 12.28
C LEU A 155 1.54 -16.41 12.10
N GLN A 156 1.06 -17.27 11.21
CA GLN A 156 1.71 -18.52 10.82
C GLN A 156 1.49 -18.81 9.34
N PRO A 157 2.43 -19.46 8.64
CA PRO A 157 2.19 -20.03 7.33
C PRO A 157 1.49 -21.39 7.48
N LEU A 158 0.42 -21.61 6.71
CA LEU A 158 -0.28 -22.89 6.61
C LEU A 158 -0.50 -23.25 5.14
N TRP A 159 -0.39 -24.52 4.78
CA TRP A 159 -0.84 -24.98 3.48
C TRP A 159 -2.31 -24.60 3.26
N ALA A 160 -2.70 -24.28 2.02
CA ALA A 160 -4.05 -23.82 1.73
C ALA A 160 -5.11 -24.84 2.18
N SER A 161 -4.85 -26.14 2.02
CA SER A 161 -5.71 -27.22 2.50
C SER A 161 -5.83 -27.25 4.03
N GLU A 162 -4.71 -27.10 4.75
CA GLU A 162 -4.71 -27.06 6.22
C GLU A 162 -5.45 -25.82 6.73
N ASN A 163 -5.25 -24.67 6.10
CA ASN A 163 -5.93 -23.45 6.48
C ASN A 163 -7.46 -23.56 6.27
N LEU A 164 -7.90 -24.19 5.20
CA LEU A 164 -9.33 -24.48 4.97
C LEU A 164 -9.88 -25.45 6.02
N SER A 165 -9.15 -26.52 6.32
CA SER A 165 -9.53 -27.50 7.35
C SER A 165 -9.55 -26.89 8.75
N LYS A 166 -8.63 -25.98 9.08
CA LYS A 166 -8.58 -25.26 10.37
C LYS A 166 -9.84 -24.40 10.57
N GLY A 167 -10.28 -23.65 9.56
CA GLY A 167 -11.38 -22.69 9.68
C GLY A 167 -11.14 -21.67 10.80
N ASN A 168 -12.09 -21.57 11.74
CA ASN A 168 -12.02 -20.67 12.90
C ASN A 168 -11.49 -21.33 14.19
N ARG A 169 -10.87 -22.49 14.11
CA ARG A 169 -10.27 -23.15 15.27
C ARG A 169 -8.91 -22.54 15.61
N ILE A 170 -8.53 -22.60 16.88
CA ILE A 170 -7.17 -22.24 17.34
C ILE A 170 -6.22 -23.35 16.87
N SER A 171 -5.04 -22.95 16.38
CA SER A 171 -3.98 -23.91 15.99
C SER A 171 -3.16 -24.32 17.18
#